data_36c4da9f18aa1a050ae847bd2ef6a179
#
_entry.id   36c4da9f18aa1a050ae847bd2ef6a179
#
_cell.length_a   1.000
_cell.length_b   1.000
_cell.length_c   1.000
_cell.angle_alpha   90.00
_cell.angle_beta   90.00
_cell.angle_gamma   90.00
#
_symmetry.space_group_name_H-M   'P 1'
#
loop_
_entity.id
_entity.type
_entity.pdbx_description
1 polymer ?
#
loop_
_entity_poly.entity_id
_entity_poly.type
_entity_poly.pdbx_seq_one_letter_code
_entity_poly.pdbx_strand_id
1 'polypeptide(L)'
;MVTGSVLHLVGPLGFSLDDRMLHRAGLGYWRSLDVRTYRDWAEFLQVNRLAVDDARLHYLTKKARRTYAEARYANGDFLVFGKESTGIPEELLATAPERCERIPMLPDAATIKDAEAWSEAAGKPSDHAALRQDICGNFIDPDDYRISALNLSNAAAVVLYEALRQTGFAGM
;
A
#
# COMPACT_ATOMS: atom_id res chain seq x y z
N MET A 1 5.04 -15.67 9.22
CA MET A 1 5.54 -17.05 9.37
C MET A 1 6.87 -17.22 8.67
N VAL A 2 6.89 -17.41 7.36
CA VAL A 2 8.12 -17.78 6.61
C VAL A 2 9.20 -16.67 6.59
N THR A 3 8.83 -15.44 6.83
CA THR A 3 9.74 -14.27 6.79
C THR A 3 10.05 -13.69 8.17
N GLY A 4 9.41 -14.17 9.23
CA GLY A 4 9.51 -13.58 10.57
C GLY A 4 8.93 -12.17 10.71
N SER A 5 8.32 -11.62 9.64
CA SER A 5 7.74 -10.27 9.67
C SER A 5 6.46 -10.22 10.50
N VAL A 6 6.24 -9.10 11.17
CA VAL A 6 5.02 -8.82 11.94
C VAL A 6 3.96 -8.25 11.01
N LEU A 7 2.71 -8.71 11.14
CA LEU A 7 1.57 -8.17 10.42
C LEU A 7 0.85 -7.15 11.31
N HIS A 8 0.83 -5.89 10.87
CA HIS A 8 0.11 -4.82 11.51
C HIS A 8 -1.20 -4.54 10.77
N LEU A 9 -2.33 -4.69 11.44
CA LEU A 9 -3.66 -4.42 10.90
C LEU A 9 -4.22 -3.14 11.52
N VAL A 10 -4.36 -2.12 10.68
CA VAL A 10 -4.81 -0.79 11.11
C VAL A 10 -6.27 -0.59 10.69
N GLY A 11 -7.14 -0.40 11.67
CA GLY A 11 -8.58 -0.22 11.47
C GLY A 11 -8.99 1.12 10.85
N PRO A 12 -10.26 1.24 10.45
CA PRO A 12 -11.27 0.19 10.48
C PRO A 12 -11.03 -0.88 9.42
N LEU A 13 -11.09 -2.15 9.83
CA LEU A 13 -10.93 -3.29 8.95
C LEU A 13 -12.25 -3.56 8.20
N GLY A 14 -12.16 -3.94 6.93
CA GLY A 14 -13.32 -4.36 6.13
C GLY A 14 -13.75 -5.81 6.36
N PHE A 15 -13.16 -6.52 7.32
CA PHE A 15 -13.40 -7.93 7.61
C PHE A 15 -13.28 -8.20 9.11
N SER A 16 -13.87 -9.34 9.54
CA SER A 16 -13.77 -9.79 10.92
C SER A 16 -12.53 -10.66 11.15
N LEU A 17 -11.89 -10.47 12.29
CA LEU A 17 -10.79 -11.31 12.79
C LEU A 17 -11.30 -12.46 13.67
N ASP A 18 -12.60 -12.77 13.67
CA ASP A 18 -13.16 -13.90 14.40
C ASP A 18 -12.54 -15.23 13.90
N ASP A 19 -12.08 -16.05 14.83
CA ASP A 19 -11.43 -17.34 14.57
C ASP A 19 -12.24 -18.23 13.61
N ARG A 20 -13.58 -18.23 13.72
CA ARG A 20 -14.47 -19.02 12.86
C ARG A 20 -14.42 -18.52 11.41
N MET A 21 -14.38 -17.20 11.21
CA MET A 21 -14.32 -16.60 9.89
C MET A 21 -12.94 -16.82 9.25
N LEU A 22 -11.88 -16.69 10.01
CA LEU A 22 -10.50 -16.94 9.56
C LEU A 22 -10.32 -18.43 9.18
N HIS A 23 -10.86 -19.35 9.97
CA HIS A 23 -10.80 -20.77 9.66
C HIS A 23 -11.58 -21.13 8.39
N ARG A 24 -12.77 -20.52 8.18
CA ARG A 24 -13.55 -20.68 6.94
C ARG A 24 -12.84 -20.14 5.70
N ALA A 25 -12.02 -19.10 5.88
CA ALA A 25 -11.19 -18.53 4.82
C ALA A 25 -9.92 -19.36 4.53
N GLY A 26 -9.74 -20.52 5.17
CA GLY A 26 -8.57 -21.38 4.99
C GLY A 26 -7.30 -20.87 5.69
N LEU A 27 -7.42 -19.93 6.61
CA LEU A 27 -6.29 -19.30 7.31
C LEU A 27 -5.96 -20.04 8.62
N GLY A 28 -5.88 -21.38 8.59
CA GLY A 28 -5.55 -22.19 9.76
C GLY A 28 -4.19 -21.88 10.41
N TYR A 29 -3.28 -21.27 9.67
CA TYR A 29 -1.98 -20.81 10.16
C TYR A 29 -2.02 -19.45 10.88
N TRP A 30 -3.17 -18.79 10.95
CA TRP A 30 -3.33 -17.46 11.54
C TRP A 30 -2.75 -17.34 12.95
N ARG A 31 -2.98 -18.36 13.78
CA ARG A 31 -2.47 -18.41 15.16
C ARG A 31 -0.94 -18.46 15.27
N SER A 32 -0.26 -18.78 14.19
CA SER A 32 1.21 -18.84 14.13
C SER A 32 1.83 -17.53 13.63
N LEU A 33 1.02 -16.52 13.31
CA LEU A 33 1.49 -15.20 12.88
C LEU A 33 1.61 -14.25 14.08
N ASP A 34 2.67 -13.42 14.10
CA ASP A 34 2.68 -12.22 14.95
C ASP A 34 1.79 -11.16 14.29
N VAL A 35 0.55 -11.06 14.78
CA VAL A 35 -0.44 -10.10 14.27
C VAL A 35 -0.75 -9.08 15.35
N ARG A 36 -0.63 -7.81 15.01
CA ARG A 36 -0.94 -6.68 15.89
C ARG A 36 -2.04 -5.85 15.28
N THR A 37 -3.04 -5.51 16.08
CA THR A 37 -4.21 -4.77 15.63
C THR A 37 -4.26 -3.40 16.28
N TYR A 38 -4.69 -2.41 15.52
CA TYR A 38 -4.83 -1.02 15.96
C TYR A 38 -6.20 -0.50 15.55
N ARG A 39 -6.82 0.29 16.39
CA ARG A 39 -8.11 0.91 16.12
C ARG A 39 -8.07 1.81 14.87
N ASP A 40 -6.98 2.60 14.75
CA ASP A 40 -6.77 3.58 13.70
C ASP A 40 -5.27 3.84 13.47
N TRP A 41 -4.97 4.68 12.48
CA TRP A 41 -3.61 5.07 12.13
C TRP A 41 -2.89 5.83 13.25
N ALA A 42 -3.62 6.67 13.99
CA ALA A 42 -3.05 7.45 15.09
C ALA A 42 -2.56 6.54 16.22
N GLU A 43 -3.35 5.51 16.57
CA GLU A 43 -2.94 4.52 17.56
C GLU A 43 -1.73 3.70 17.08
N PHE A 44 -1.69 3.31 15.80
CA PHE A 44 -0.53 2.64 15.23
C PHE A 44 0.75 3.47 15.39
N LEU A 45 0.71 4.75 15.03
CA LEU A 45 1.85 5.65 15.18
C LEU A 45 2.26 5.79 16.65
N GLN A 46 1.29 6.03 17.54
CA GLN A 46 1.54 6.21 18.97
C GLN A 46 2.20 4.97 19.60
N VAL A 47 1.65 3.79 19.36
CA VAL A 47 2.15 2.53 19.94
C VAL A 47 3.55 2.19 19.45
N ASN A 48 3.83 2.44 18.17
CA ASN A 48 5.13 2.17 17.57
C ASN A 48 6.12 3.35 17.69
N ARG A 49 5.72 4.44 18.36
CA ARG A 49 6.53 5.67 18.54
C ARG A 49 7.06 6.21 17.22
N LEU A 50 6.16 6.38 16.27
CA LEU A 50 6.45 6.88 14.93
C LEU A 50 5.85 8.27 14.73
N ALA A 51 6.56 9.14 14.01
CA ALA A 51 5.95 10.30 13.36
C ALA A 51 5.37 9.86 12.00
N VAL A 52 4.49 10.67 11.43
CA VAL A 52 3.87 10.36 10.13
C VAL A 52 4.88 10.34 8.98
N ASP A 53 5.95 11.11 9.11
CA ASP A 53 7.08 11.21 8.19
C ASP A 53 8.33 10.43 8.64
N ASP A 54 8.16 9.53 9.62
CA ASP A 54 9.28 8.73 10.16
C ASP A 54 9.99 7.96 9.04
N ALA A 55 11.31 7.99 9.09
CA ALA A 55 12.17 7.38 8.08
C ALA A 55 11.94 5.87 7.88
N ARG A 56 11.37 5.20 8.89
CA ARG A 56 11.05 3.78 8.86
C ARG A 56 9.73 3.45 8.16
N LEU A 57 8.93 4.47 7.78
CA LEU A 57 7.65 4.27 7.09
C LEU A 57 7.87 4.31 5.57
N HIS A 58 7.45 3.27 4.88
CA HIS A 58 7.48 3.14 3.42
C HIS A 58 6.04 3.01 2.92
N TYR A 59 5.51 4.01 2.25
CA TYR A 59 4.14 4.05 1.76
C TYR A 59 4.04 3.50 0.35
N LEU A 60 3.49 2.30 0.19
CA LEU A 60 3.38 1.63 -1.10
C LEU A 60 2.12 2.10 -1.84
N THR A 61 2.31 2.93 -2.85
CA THR A 61 1.23 3.50 -3.66
C THR A 61 1.61 3.55 -5.13
N LYS A 62 0.67 3.22 -6.03
CA LYS A 62 0.90 3.32 -7.47
C LYS A 62 1.15 4.75 -7.97
N LYS A 63 0.82 5.76 -7.16
CA LYS A 63 0.98 7.18 -7.48
C LYS A 63 2.41 7.71 -7.29
N ALA A 64 3.27 6.97 -6.59
CA ALA A 64 4.63 7.43 -6.32
C ALA A 64 5.51 7.42 -7.57
N ARG A 65 6.42 8.38 -7.68
CA ARG A 65 7.44 8.42 -8.73
C ARG A 65 8.57 7.45 -8.47
N ARG A 66 9.04 7.40 -7.23
CA ARG A 66 10.12 6.51 -6.81
C ARG A 66 9.63 5.06 -6.81
N THR A 67 10.44 4.16 -7.33
CA THR A 67 10.15 2.74 -7.29
C THR A 67 10.60 2.13 -5.97
N TYR A 68 9.97 1.02 -5.58
CA TYR A 68 10.35 0.25 -4.39
C TYR A 68 11.80 -0.25 -4.45
N ALA A 69 12.36 -0.43 -5.64
CA ALA A 69 13.75 -0.87 -5.84
C ALA A 69 14.78 0.25 -5.60
N GLU A 70 14.36 1.51 -5.66
CA GLU A 70 15.19 2.68 -5.35
C GLU A 70 15.18 3.03 -3.86
N ALA A 71 14.26 2.44 -3.12
CA ALA A 71 14.16 2.61 -1.67
C ALA A 71 15.32 1.92 -0.94
N ARG A 72 15.58 2.38 0.26
CA ARG A 72 16.55 1.77 1.18
C ARG A 72 15.78 1.25 2.38
N TYR A 73 15.77 -0.07 2.53
CA TYR A 73 15.09 -0.76 3.61
C TYR A 73 16.07 -1.22 4.69
N ALA A 74 15.65 -1.13 5.93
CA ALA A 74 16.39 -1.58 7.10
C ALA A 74 15.53 -2.48 8.01
N ASN A 75 16.17 -3.22 8.90
CA ASN A 75 15.43 -3.99 9.90
C ASN A 75 14.64 -3.05 10.83
N GLY A 76 13.36 -3.35 11.03
CA GLY A 76 12.45 -2.53 11.82
C GLY A 76 11.68 -1.50 11.02
N ASP A 77 11.83 -1.45 9.70
CA ASP A 77 11.00 -0.63 8.82
C ASP A 77 9.59 -1.22 8.68
N PHE A 78 8.65 -0.35 8.32
CA PHE A 78 7.25 -0.66 8.13
C PHE A 78 6.87 -0.44 6.66
N LEU A 79 6.40 -1.49 6.01
CA LEU A 79 5.85 -1.44 4.66
C LEU A 79 4.35 -1.18 4.77
N VAL A 80 3.91 0.03 4.40
CA VAL A 80 2.52 0.48 4.56
C VAL A 80 1.77 0.30 3.25
N PHE A 81 0.73 -0.50 3.29
CA PHE A 81 -0.17 -0.76 2.16
C PHE A 81 -1.56 -0.21 2.46
N GLY A 82 -2.20 0.34 1.47
CA GLY A 82 -3.58 0.82 1.58
C GLY A 82 -4.61 -0.28 1.40
N LYS A 83 -5.88 0.08 1.53
CA LYS A 83 -7.01 -0.79 1.18
C LYS A 83 -7.00 -1.11 -0.31
N GLU A 84 -7.41 -2.32 -0.68
CA GLU A 84 -7.46 -2.75 -2.08
C GLU A 84 -8.37 -1.85 -2.95
N SER A 85 -9.46 -1.33 -2.36
CA SER A 85 -10.43 -0.50 -3.06
C SER A 85 -10.06 0.98 -3.18
N THR A 86 -9.40 1.55 -2.17
CA THR A 86 -9.18 3.01 -2.07
C THR A 86 -7.70 3.41 -1.92
N GLY A 87 -6.82 2.43 -1.68
CA GLY A 87 -5.41 2.70 -1.42
C GLY A 87 -5.17 3.36 -0.06
N ILE A 88 -4.06 4.08 0.03
CA ILE A 88 -3.70 4.93 1.17
C ILE A 88 -4.35 6.31 0.96
N PRO A 89 -4.94 6.94 2.01
CA PRO A 89 -5.50 8.28 1.91
C PRO A 89 -4.47 9.29 1.37
N GLU A 90 -4.89 10.15 0.45
CA GLU A 90 -3.99 11.11 -0.21
C GLU A 90 -3.42 12.13 0.77
N GLU A 91 -4.21 12.54 1.75
CA GLU A 91 -3.76 13.45 2.81
C GLU A 91 -2.59 12.85 3.60
N LEU A 92 -2.58 11.53 3.79
CA LEU A 92 -1.49 10.85 4.45
C LEU A 92 -0.26 10.78 3.56
N LEU A 93 -0.43 10.48 2.28
CA LEU A 93 0.68 10.46 1.31
C LEU A 93 1.33 11.85 1.15
N ALA A 94 0.51 12.91 1.18
CA ALA A 94 0.97 14.28 1.06
C ALA A 94 1.83 14.75 2.25
N THR A 95 1.75 14.09 3.40
CA THR A 95 2.59 14.41 4.57
C THR A 95 4.02 13.87 4.47
N ALA A 96 4.25 12.85 3.64
CA ALA A 96 5.55 12.20 3.51
C ALA A 96 5.81 11.72 2.06
N PRO A 97 5.84 12.64 1.07
CA PRO A 97 5.93 12.28 -0.35
C PRO A 97 7.24 11.55 -0.69
N GLU A 98 8.32 11.85 -0.01
CA GLU A 98 9.62 11.19 -0.19
C GLU A 98 9.64 9.75 0.35
N ARG A 99 8.61 9.34 1.11
CA ARG A 99 8.42 7.98 1.62
C ARG A 99 7.48 7.14 0.77
N CYS A 100 6.92 7.75 -0.29
CA CYS A 100 6.04 7.07 -1.22
C CYS A 100 6.85 6.30 -2.27
N GLU A 101 6.47 5.05 -2.48
CA GLU A 101 7.13 4.13 -3.40
C GLU A 101 6.11 3.33 -4.19
N ARG A 102 6.46 2.93 -5.40
CA ARG A 102 5.60 2.12 -6.26
C ARG A 102 6.27 0.86 -6.76
N ILE A 103 5.46 -0.14 -7.06
CA ILE A 103 5.86 -1.25 -7.92
C ILE A 103 5.63 -0.79 -9.37
N PRO A 104 6.64 -0.79 -10.25
CA PRO A 104 6.45 -0.47 -11.66
C PRO A 104 5.47 -1.45 -12.32
N MET A 105 4.49 -0.92 -13.03
CA MET A 105 3.49 -1.70 -13.76
C MET A 105 3.25 -1.07 -15.11
N LEU A 106 2.92 -1.89 -16.12
CA LEU A 106 2.53 -1.39 -17.43
C LEU A 106 1.10 -0.87 -17.40
N PRO A 107 0.80 0.21 -18.14
CA PRO A 107 -0.57 0.66 -18.33
C PRO A 107 -1.42 -0.43 -18.99
N ASP A 108 -2.62 -0.62 -18.49
CA ASP A 108 -3.59 -1.52 -19.13
C ASP A 108 -4.39 -0.75 -20.18
N ALA A 109 -4.05 -0.97 -21.43
CA ALA A 109 -4.70 -0.31 -22.57
C ALA A 109 -6.21 -0.62 -22.71
N ALA A 110 -6.68 -1.78 -22.20
CA ALA A 110 -8.09 -2.11 -22.20
C ALA A 110 -8.85 -1.27 -21.15
N THR A 111 -8.33 -1.23 -19.92
CA THR A 111 -8.90 -0.40 -18.85
C THR A 111 -8.92 1.08 -19.21
N ILE A 112 -7.93 1.57 -19.97
CA ILE A 112 -7.89 2.94 -20.47
C ILE A 112 -9.08 3.22 -21.39
N LYS A 113 -9.32 2.35 -22.38
CA LYS A 113 -10.42 2.50 -23.35
C LYS A 113 -11.79 2.41 -22.68
N ASP A 114 -11.96 1.49 -21.75
CA ASP A 114 -13.22 1.32 -21.03
C ASP A 114 -13.52 2.52 -20.12
N ALA A 115 -12.50 3.08 -19.46
CA ALA A 115 -12.65 4.27 -18.63
C ALA A 115 -12.99 5.53 -19.47
N GLU A 116 -12.38 5.68 -20.64
CA GLU A 116 -12.68 6.78 -21.58
C GLU A 116 -14.11 6.66 -22.11
N ALA A 117 -14.52 5.48 -22.58
CA ALA A 117 -15.88 5.21 -23.06
C ALA A 117 -16.93 5.43 -21.95
N TRP A 118 -16.64 5.05 -20.72
CA TRP A 118 -17.54 5.25 -19.58
C TRP A 118 -17.67 6.72 -19.20
N SER A 119 -16.58 7.47 -19.25
CA SER A 119 -16.54 8.91 -18.98
C SER A 119 -17.34 9.71 -20.03
N GLU A 120 -17.19 9.37 -21.30
CA GLU A 120 -17.97 9.97 -22.40
C GLU A 120 -19.46 9.64 -22.29
N ALA A 121 -19.83 8.40 -22.03
CA ALA A 121 -21.21 7.96 -21.88
C ALA A 121 -21.90 8.58 -20.64
N ALA A 122 -21.17 8.87 -19.58
CA ALA A 122 -21.71 9.48 -18.36
C ALA A 122 -21.88 11.00 -18.45
N GLY A 123 -21.40 11.65 -19.52
CA GLY A 123 -21.44 13.12 -19.69
C GLY A 123 -20.73 13.86 -18.56
N LYS A 124 -19.90 13.18 -17.79
CA LYS A 124 -19.10 13.78 -16.73
C LYS A 124 -17.76 14.19 -17.33
N PRO A 125 -17.37 15.48 -17.23
CA PRO A 125 -15.96 15.79 -17.39
C PRO A 125 -15.23 14.88 -16.40
N SER A 126 -14.22 14.16 -16.90
CA SER A 126 -13.39 13.35 -16.03
C SER A 126 -12.92 14.25 -14.89
N ASP A 127 -13.35 13.95 -13.66
CA ASP A 127 -13.03 14.75 -12.46
C ASP A 127 -11.53 14.58 -12.06
N HIS A 128 -10.72 14.45 -13.10
CA HIS A 128 -9.26 14.30 -13.03
C HIS A 128 -8.57 15.62 -12.70
N ALA A 129 -9.31 16.73 -12.73
CA ALA A 129 -8.77 18.03 -12.34
C ALA A 129 -8.36 18.07 -10.87
N ALA A 130 -9.07 17.36 -9.99
CA ALA A 130 -8.71 17.24 -8.58
C ALA A 130 -7.48 16.34 -8.37
N LEU A 131 -7.31 15.32 -9.21
CA LEU A 131 -6.14 14.43 -9.18
C LEU A 131 -4.91 15.03 -9.88
N ARG A 132 -5.08 16.12 -10.61
CA ARG A 132 -4.00 16.84 -11.30
C ARG A 132 -3.18 17.74 -10.39
N GLN A 133 -3.62 17.98 -9.17
CA GLN A 133 -2.74 18.60 -8.19
C GLN A 133 -1.75 17.53 -7.69
N ASP A 134 -0.52 17.70 -8.09
CA ASP A 134 0.63 17.00 -7.54
C ASP A 134 0.79 17.42 -6.07
N ILE A 135 -0.04 16.84 -5.20
CA ILE A 135 -0.19 17.23 -3.80
C ILE A 135 1.14 17.04 -3.06
N CYS A 136 1.99 16.14 -3.53
CA CYS A 136 3.24 15.83 -2.87
C CYS A 136 4.47 15.83 -3.79
N GLY A 137 4.38 16.32 -5.02
CA GLY A 137 5.54 16.44 -5.92
C GLY A 137 6.25 15.13 -6.29
N ASN A 138 5.80 14.02 -5.72
CA ASN A 138 6.41 12.69 -5.88
C ASN A 138 5.56 11.74 -6.72
N PHE A 139 4.37 12.15 -7.10
CA PHE A 139 3.49 11.35 -7.95
C PHE A 139 3.92 11.45 -9.41
N ILE A 140 3.74 10.38 -10.16
CA ILE A 140 4.04 10.34 -11.58
C ILE A 140 3.00 11.23 -12.31
N ASP A 141 2.29 10.76 -13.21
CA ASP A 141 1.23 11.46 -13.92
C ASP A 141 -0.11 11.23 -13.19
N PRO A 142 -0.98 12.24 -13.04
CA PRO A 142 -2.36 12.03 -12.61
C PRO A 142 -3.10 10.96 -13.41
N ASP A 143 -2.71 10.74 -14.66
CA ASP A 143 -3.28 9.71 -15.52
C ASP A 143 -2.80 8.28 -15.18
N ASP A 144 -1.83 8.11 -14.31
CA ASP A 144 -1.34 6.80 -13.84
C ASP A 144 -2.36 6.03 -12.97
N TYR A 145 -3.47 6.64 -12.56
CA TYR A 145 -4.57 5.91 -11.91
C TYR A 145 -5.14 4.79 -12.80
N ARG A 146 -4.89 4.85 -14.10
CA ARG A 146 -5.29 3.85 -15.10
C ARG A 146 -4.43 2.58 -15.06
N ILE A 147 -3.35 2.58 -14.30
CA ILE A 147 -2.54 1.38 -14.12
C ILE A 147 -3.30 0.40 -13.24
N SER A 148 -3.54 -0.80 -13.76
CA SER A 148 -4.07 -1.90 -12.98
C SER A 148 -3.17 -2.16 -11.77
N ALA A 149 -3.76 -2.35 -10.60
CA ALA A 149 -3.00 -2.66 -9.41
C ALA A 149 -2.79 -4.18 -9.30
N LEU A 150 -1.62 -4.59 -8.83
CA LEU A 150 -1.43 -5.96 -8.36
C LEU A 150 -2.37 -6.25 -7.19
N ASN A 151 -2.81 -7.49 -7.10
CA ASN A 151 -3.47 -7.95 -5.87
C ASN A 151 -2.61 -7.60 -4.66
N LEU A 152 -3.25 -7.14 -3.57
CA LEU A 152 -2.56 -6.61 -2.40
C LEU A 152 -1.55 -7.59 -1.80
N SER A 153 -1.90 -8.88 -1.72
CA SER A 153 -1.01 -9.90 -1.17
C SER A 153 0.24 -10.10 -2.05
N ASN A 154 0.08 -10.03 -3.37
CA ASN A 154 1.20 -10.13 -4.32
C ASN A 154 2.10 -8.89 -4.22
N ALA A 155 1.50 -7.70 -4.13
CA ALA A 155 2.26 -6.47 -3.93
C ALA A 155 3.06 -6.51 -2.63
N ALA A 156 2.45 -6.95 -1.54
CA ALA A 156 3.13 -7.10 -0.26
C ALA A 156 4.28 -8.10 -0.33
N ALA A 157 4.09 -9.24 -1.00
CA ALA A 157 5.15 -10.24 -1.16
C ALA A 157 6.34 -9.68 -1.96
N VAL A 158 6.09 -8.99 -3.07
CA VAL A 158 7.16 -8.40 -3.92
C VAL A 158 8.02 -7.42 -3.12
N VAL A 159 7.39 -6.46 -2.43
CA VAL A 159 8.12 -5.42 -1.69
C VAL A 159 8.80 -5.99 -0.45
N LEU A 160 8.13 -6.91 0.26
CA LEU A 160 8.71 -7.57 1.44
C LEU A 160 9.98 -8.33 1.07
N TYR A 161 9.97 -9.09 -0.03
CA TYR A 161 11.16 -9.84 -0.44
C TYR A 161 12.29 -8.94 -0.94
N GLU A 162 12.01 -7.77 -1.51
CA GLU A 162 13.04 -6.77 -1.80
C GLU A 162 13.64 -6.20 -0.51
N ALA A 163 12.82 -5.86 0.48
CA ALA A 163 13.30 -5.39 1.78
C ALA A 163 14.16 -6.46 2.48
N LEU A 164 13.74 -7.73 2.46
CA LEU A 164 14.51 -8.84 2.99
C LEU A 164 15.83 -9.06 2.24
N ARG A 165 15.81 -8.91 0.90
CA ARG A 165 17.03 -8.99 0.09
C ARG A 165 18.04 -7.92 0.51
N GLN A 166 17.59 -6.68 0.71
CA GLN A 166 18.47 -5.57 1.14
C GLN A 166 19.02 -5.77 2.56
N THR A 167 18.26 -6.42 3.44
CA THR A 167 18.67 -6.73 4.82
C THR A 167 19.38 -8.09 4.96
N GLY A 168 19.71 -8.74 3.83
CA GLY A 168 20.48 -9.98 3.80
C GLY A 168 19.73 -11.21 4.28
N PHE A 169 18.38 -11.21 4.25
CA PHE A 169 17.52 -12.30 4.72
C PHE A 169 17.83 -12.70 6.18
N ALA A 170 18.13 -11.72 7.02
CA ALA A 170 18.51 -11.97 8.41
C ALA A 170 17.43 -12.77 9.16
N GLY A 171 17.81 -13.93 9.70
CA GLY A 171 16.90 -14.83 10.43
C GLY A 171 16.13 -15.85 9.57
N MET A 172 16.43 -15.95 8.29
CA MET A 172 15.87 -16.96 7.38
C MET A 172 16.86 -18.07 7.08
#